data_3be1a445c9c3f0c50dbb87ccbdf6dc6a
#
_entry.id   3be1a445c9c3f0c50dbb87ccbdf6dc6a
#
_cell.length_a   1.000
_cell.length_b   1.000
_cell.length_c   1.000
_cell.angle_alpha   90.00
_cell.angle_beta   90.00
_cell.angle_gamma   90.00
#
_symmetry.space_group_name_H-M   'P 1'
#
loop_
_entity.id
_entity.type
_entity.pdbx_description
1 polymer ?
#
loop_
_entity_poly.entity_id
_entity_poly.type
_entity_poly.pdbx_seq_one_letter_code
_entity_poly.pdbx_strand_id
1 'polypeptide(L)'
;MALFKKKQRADPEAEKLKSFLDMIAPSLVKFEFDRYFCGNSIRCVWALREYPTATDDQAILRHLGEMHGVTLHVYTRIVTPLEESRIVHNAEIRNRMKRNSTQNIQQAVEAESNLQDVKTLVGSMHRNKESLMHCAVYMELIASDQTEFEILQNQVTVELTRAKLNVDKLKLRQQQGFCCVSPCGYNAFGTEYERVLPAGSVANLFPFNYSGKTDRKGFYIGKDKCGSNIVVDFDQRDEDKTSANILILGNTGQGKSFLMKLLLLNFLEAGKSIITLDVEHEQWEMCRAVGGCFADIIEGTYKINLLEPRCWDTDADPYDVDAPSAFRQSTRLAQHISFLKDVLRCYKDFTTAQIDTIEILLMRLYTEWGITEETDFSLMKSEDYPILSELYDYIEIEYLNFDEQKPQLYTKEMLQQVLLGLYSMCKGADAKFFNGHSNLTSTRFLVFGVKGLNEVAANVRSTILLNLLSYMTDKLLIEGNTVAALDELYIWLGNPVAVEYIRNALKRVRKKNSAMLMASQNVEDFDRPGVREMTKPLFSIPPHQFLFNCGTVNKKEFMDLLQLEESEFNIIQAPHKGECLYKCGNERYDLLVTAPPYKEKLFGKAGGK
;
A
#
# COMPACT_ATOMS: atom_id res chain seq x y z
N MET A 1 -30.94 -71.84 16.63
CA MET A 1 -29.77 -72.08 15.78
C MET A 1 -29.43 -70.79 15.03
N ALA A 2 -28.55 -70.02 15.57
CA ALA A 2 -28.15 -68.69 15.00
C ALA A 2 -26.89 -68.92 14.17
N LEU A 3 -26.98 -68.67 12.88
CA LEU A 3 -25.86 -68.74 11.95
C LEU A 3 -25.12 -67.38 12.01
N PHE A 4 -23.95 -67.40 12.66
CA PHE A 4 -22.97 -66.30 12.58
C PHE A 4 -22.38 -66.26 11.17
N LYS A 5 -22.74 -65.22 10.40
CA LYS A 5 -21.99 -64.84 9.19
C LYS A 5 -20.66 -64.25 9.60
N LYS A 6 -19.54 -64.96 9.35
CA LYS A 6 -18.19 -64.44 9.42
C LYS A 6 -18.06 -63.22 8.49
N LYS A 7 -17.81 -62.04 9.05
CA LYS A 7 -17.32 -60.90 8.27
C LYS A 7 -16.01 -61.31 7.62
N GLN A 8 -15.97 -61.44 6.30
CA GLN A 8 -14.73 -61.50 5.54
C GLN A 8 -13.94 -60.21 5.84
N ARG A 9 -12.75 -60.35 6.41
CA ARG A 9 -11.79 -59.28 6.49
C ARG A 9 -11.42 -58.92 5.05
N ALA A 10 -11.63 -57.66 4.66
CA ALA A 10 -11.15 -57.12 3.40
C ALA A 10 -9.62 -57.34 3.35
N ASP A 11 -9.15 -57.86 2.24
CA ASP A 11 -7.74 -58.09 1.98
C ASP A 11 -7.00 -56.76 1.92
N PRO A 12 -6.01 -56.50 2.78
CA PRO A 12 -5.32 -55.20 2.77
C PRO A 12 -4.51 -54.95 1.49
N GLU A 13 -4.29 -55.95 0.65
CA GLU A 13 -3.67 -55.76 -0.67
C GLU A 13 -4.66 -55.30 -1.75
N ALA A 14 -5.97 -55.54 -1.59
CA ALA A 14 -6.99 -55.05 -2.51
C ALA A 14 -7.23 -53.52 -2.41
N GLU A 15 -6.85 -52.89 -1.30
CA GLU A 15 -6.88 -51.43 -1.16
C GLU A 15 -5.73 -50.69 -1.90
N LYS A 16 -4.67 -51.43 -2.28
CA LYS A 16 -3.48 -50.84 -2.91
C LYS A 16 -3.58 -50.62 -4.42
N LEU A 17 -4.64 -51.04 -5.06
CA LEU A 17 -4.80 -50.98 -6.53
C LEU A 17 -6.06 -50.27 -6.98
N LYS A 18 -6.52 -49.24 -6.26
CA LYS A 18 -7.48 -48.29 -6.86
C LYS A 18 -6.79 -47.55 -7.97
N SER A 19 -7.28 -47.67 -9.19
CA SER A 19 -6.78 -46.88 -10.30
C SER A 19 -7.01 -45.38 -10.01
N PHE A 20 -6.21 -44.52 -10.62
CA PHE A 20 -6.46 -43.06 -10.53
C PHE A 20 -7.92 -42.73 -10.88
N LEU A 21 -8.49 -43.41 -11.87
CA LEU A 21 -9.89 -43.24 -12.27
C LEU A 21 -10.87 -43.63 -11.12
N ASP A 22 -10.60 -44.66 -10.35
CA ASP A 22 -11.44 -45.03 -9.20
C ASP A 22 -11.39 -44.01 -8.06
N MET A 23 -10.28 -43.25 -7.96
CA MET A 23 -10.14 -42.19 -6.96
C MET A 23 -10.89 -40.92 -7.35
N ILE A 24 -10.93 -40.57 -8.63
CA ILE A 24 -11.58 -39.34 -9.13
C ILE A 24 -13.03 -39.54 -9.57
N ALA A 25 -13.48 -40.78 -9.83
CA ALA A 25 -14.84 -41.08 -10.23
C ALA A 25 -15.83 -40.82 -9.07
N PRO A 26 -16.94 -40.11 -9.29
CA PRO A 26 -17.95 -39.92 -8.26
C PRO A 26 -18.62 -41.25 -7.92
N SER A 27 -18.99 -41.43 -6.65
CA SER A 27 -19.66 -42.67 -6.16
C SER A 27 -21.05 -42.90 -6.80
N LEU A 28 -21.70 -41.84 -7.24
CA LEU A 28 -23.02 -41.86 -7.86
C LEU A 28 -23.19 -40.64 -8.79
N VAL A 29 -23.78 -40.86 -9.95
CA VAL A 29 -24.35 -39.80 -10.79
C VAL A 29 -25.81 -40.15 -11.06
N LYS A 30 -26.73 -39.28 -10.63
CA LYS A 30 -28.19 -39.46 -10.80
C LYS A 30 -28.80 -38.19 -11.38
N PHE A 31 -29.43 -38.28 -12.52
CA PHE A 31 -30.11 -37.16 -13.17
C PHE A 31 -31.60 -37.09 -12.76
N GLU A 32 -32.08 -35.88 -12.48
CA GLU A 32 -33.46 -35.54 -12.18
C GLU A 32 -34.01 -34.50 -13.17
N PHE A 33 -35.20 -34.00 -12.94
CA PHE A 33 -35.88 -33.10 -13.84
C PHE A 33 -35.11 -31.80 -14.14
N ASP A 34 -34.57 -31.15 -13.10
CA ASP A 34 -33.95 -29.83 -13.17
C ASP A 34 -32.54 -29.78 -12.54
N ARG A 35 -32.05 -30.93 -12.06
CA ARG A 35 -30.77 -31.08 -11.35
C ARG A 35 -30.16 -32.47 -11.53
N TYR A 36 -28.97 -32.66 -11.02
CA TYR A 36 -28.37 -33.98 -10.89
C TYR A 36 -27.51 -34.07 -9.62
N PHE A 37 -27.32 -35.27 -9.15
CA PHE A 37 -26.45 -35.57 -8.02
C PHE A 37 -25.13 -36.14 -8.55
N CYS A 38 -24.03 -35.65 -8.03
CA CYS A 38 -22.70 -36.16 -8.37
C CYS A 38 -21.90 -36.35 -7.07
N GLY A 39 -21.76 -37.60 -6.64
CA GLY A 39 -21.26 -37.93 -5.30
C GLY A 39 -22.18 -37.33 -4.23
N ASN A 40 -21.63 -36.48 -3.37
CA ASN A 40 -22.38 -35.83 -2.29
C ASN A 40 -22.87 -34.42 -2.66
N SER A 41 -22.67 -33.96 -3.89
CA SER A 41 -23.06 -32.63 -4.32
C SER A 41 -24.35 -32.64 -5.16
N ILE A 42 -25.17 -31.60 -4.98
CA ILE A 42 -26.34 -31.27 -5.81
C ILE A 42 -25.88 -30.28 -6.85
N ARG A 43 -26.17 -30.56 -8.11
CA ARG A 43 -25.71 -29.74 -9.23
C ARG A 43 -26.82 -29.50 -10.24
N CYS A 44 -26.73 -28.41 -10.97
CA CYS A 44 -27.53 -28.19 -12.19
C CYS A 44 -26.73 -27.42 -13.22
N VAL A 45 -27.10 -27.58 -14.48
CA VAL A 45 -26.51 -26.83 -15.59
C VAL A 45 -27.57 -25.92 -16.20
N TRP A 46 -27.23 -24.67 -16.40
CA TRP A 46 -28.02 -23.69 -17.11
C TRP A 46 -27.27 -23.25 -18.38
N ALA A 47 -27.97 -23.05 -19.47
CA ALA A 47 -27.41 -22.59 -20.73
C ALA A 47 -27.77 -21.11 -20.97
N LEU A 48 -26.82 -20.27 -21.33
CA LEU A 48 -27.09 -18.89 -21.71
C LEU A 48 -27.80 -18.84 -23.05
N ARG A 49 -28.95 -18.15 -23.11
CA ARG A 49 -29.80 -18.11 -24.28
C ARG A 49 -29.79 -16.76 -24.99
N GLU A 50 -29.83 -15.68 -24.20
CA GLU A 50 -29.90 -14.33 -24.72
C GLU A 50 -28.88 -13.44 -24.04
N TYR A 51 -28.25 -12.57 -24.82
CA TYR A 51 -27.27 -11.61 -24.39
C TYR A 51 -27.86 -10.19 -24.51
N PRO A 52 -27.42 -9.22 -23.70
CA PRO A 52 -27.87 -7.84 -23.85
C PRO A 52 -27.42 -7.28 -25.20
N THR A 53 -28.21 -6.41 -25.79
CA THR A 53 -27.91 -5.75 -27.06
C THR A 53 -26.82 -4.71 -26.93
N ALA A 54 -26.70 -4.10 -25.75
CA ALA A 54 -25.64 -3.18 -25.37
C ALA A 54 -25.33 -3.33 -23.89
N THR A 55 -24.07 -3.16 -23.51
CA THR A 55 -23.63 -3.15 -22.12
C THR A 55 -22.51 -2.12 -21.95
N ASP A 56 -22.57 -1.38 -20.85
CA ASP A 56 -21.50 -0.49 -20.42
C ASP A 56 -20.47 -1.23 -19.55
N ASP A 57 -20.82 -2.45 -19.10
CA ASP A 57 -19.96 -3.28 -18.27
C ASP A 57 -18.97 -4.06 -19.12
N GLN A 58 -17.71 -4.03 -18.70
CA GLN A 58 -16.68 -4.95 -19.18
C GLN A 58 -16.72 -6.24 -18.34
N ALA A 59 -16.33 -7.38 -18.95
CA ALA A 59 -16.34 -8.69 -18.29
C ALA A 59 -17.72 -9.06 -17.69
N ILE A 60 -18.75 -9.09 -18.56
CA ILE A 60 -20.18 -9.28 -18.18
C ILE A 60 -20.46 -10.53 -17.32
N LEU A 61 -19.63 -11.58 -17.42
CA LEU A 61 -19.75 -12.81 -16.64
C LEU A 61 -18.90 -12.77 -15.34
N ARG A 62 -18.23 -11.66 -15.05
CA ARG A 62 -17.29 -11.55 -13.93
C ARG A 62 -17.91 -11.94 -12.60
N HIS A 63 -19.02 -11.33 -12.21
CA HIS A 63 -19.67 -11.62 -10.93
C HIS A 63 -20.13 -13.07 -10.82
N LEU A 64 -20.57 -13.68 -11.92
CA LEU A 64 -20.90 -15.09 -11.95
C LEU A 64 -19.67 -16.00 -11.79
N GLY A 65 -18.55 -15.61 -12.41
CA GLY A 65 -17.28 -16.35 -12.29
C GLY A 65 -16.62 -16.22 -10.90
N GLU A 66 -16.93 -15.16 -10.14
CA GLU A 66 -16.45 -14.96 -8.77
C GLU A 66 -17.31 -15.68 -7.70
N MET A 67 -18.52 -16.14 -8.06
CA MET A 67 -19.43 -16.79 -7.10
C MET A 67 -18.95 -18.19 -6.73
N HIS A 68 -18.86 -18.46 -5.42
CA HIS A 68 -18.60 -19.80 -4.95
C HIS A 68 -19.71 -20.78 -5.39
N GLY A 69 -19.30 -21.95 -5.89
CA GLY A 69 -20.26 -22.94 -6.39
C GLY A 69 -20.73 -22.71 -7.83
N VAL A 70 -20.23 -21.69 -8.53
CA VAL A 70 -20.52 -21.46 -9.96
C VAL A 70 -19.30 -21.79 -10.80
N THR A 71 -19.49 -22.60 -11.84
CA THR A 71 -18.44 -22.90 -12.85
C THR A 71 -18.97 -22.49 -14.22
N LEU A 72 -18.17 -21.72 -14.96
CA LEU A 72 -18.52 -21.25 -16.30
C LEU A 72 -17.76 -22.05 -17.38
N HIS A 73 -18.49 -22.46 -18.39
CA HIS A 73 -17.95 -23.17 -19.56
C HIS A 73 -18.30 -22.39 -20.82
N VAL A 74 -17.28 -21.84 -21.48
CA VAL A 74 -17.44 -21.02 -22.68
C VAL A 74 -16.87 -21.76 -23.88
N TYR A 75 -17.75 -22.05 -24.85
CA TYR A 75 -17.40 -22.67 -26.12
C TYR A 75 -17.36 -21.61 -27.20
N THR A 76 -16.24 -21.51 -27.90
CA THR A 76 -16.09 -20.57 -29.01
C THR A 76 -15.55 -21.25 -30.23
N ARG A 77 -16.06 -20.86 -31.42
CA ARG A 77 -15.48 -21.23 -32.71
C ARG A 77 -15.54 -20.07 -33.68
N ILE A 78 -14.54 -19.96 -34.52
CA ILE A 78 -14.48 -18.91 -35.54
C ILE A 78 -15.55 -19.18 -36.63
N VAL A 79 -16.23 -18.13 -37.06
CA VAL A 79 -17.13 -18.16 -38.23
C VAL A 79 -16.26 -18.06 -39.47
N THR A 80 -16.46 -18.97 -40.44
CA THR A 80 -15.75 -18.92 -41.72
C THR A 80 -16.26 -17.76 -42.58
N PRO A 81 -15.45 -17.16 -43.47
CA PRO A 81 -15.88 -16.05 -44.33
C PRO A 81 -17.10 -16.36 -45.18
N LEU A 82 -17.26 -17.61 -45.63
CA LEU A 82 -18.43 -18.05 -46.37
C LEU A 82 -19.70 -18.10 -45.48
N GLU A 83 -19.54 -18.58 -44.26
CA GLU A 83 -20.62 -18.66 -43.25
C GLU A 83 -21.02 -17.26 -42.81
N GLU A 84 -20.04 -16.35 -42.59
CA GLU A 84 -20.24 -14.95 -42.23
C GLU A 84 -21.12 -14.23 -43.28
N SER A 85 -20.75 -14.33 -44.55
CA SER A 85 -21.56 -13.75 -45.64
C SER A 85 -22.98 -14.26 -45.66
N ARG A 86 -23.21 -15.56 -45.38
CA ARG A 86 -24.57 -16.15 -45.29
C ARG A 86 -25.34 -15.63 -44.08
N ILE A 87 -24.68 -15.51 -42.92
CA ILE A 87 -25.34 -15.03 -41.69
C ILE A 87 -25.79 -13.58 -41.86
N VAL A 88 -24.90 -12.70 -42.36
CA VAL A 88 -25.21 -11.28 -42.59
C VAL A 88 -26.34 -11.15 -43.63
N HIS A 89 -26.27 -11.86 -44.73
CA HIS A 89 -27.30 -11.83 -45.80
C HIS A 89 -28.64 -12.33 -45.31
N ASN A 90 -28.68 -13.42 -44.54
CA ASN A 90 -29.92 -13.95 -43.98
C ASN A 90 -30.51 -13.00 -42.94
N ALA A 91 -29.69 -12.34 -42.11
CA ALA A 91 -30.15 -11.35 -41.14
C ALA A 91 -30.79 -10.14 -41.86
N GLU A 92 -30.17 -9.65 -42.92
CA GLU A 92 -30.68 -8.55 -43.74
C GLU A 92 -32.06 -8.90 -44.36
N ILE A 93 -32.16 -10.06 -45.00
CA ILE A 93 -33.39 -10.51 -45.64
C ILE A 93 -34.51 -10.65 -44.59
N ARG A 94 -34.25 -11.32 -43.47
CA ARG A 94 -35.25 -11.53 -42.42
C ARG A 94 -35.79 -10.21 -41.85
N ASN A 95 -34.93 -9.26 -41.56
CA ASN A 95 -35.29 -7.97 -41.01
C ASN A 95 -36.06 -7.11 -42.04
N ARG A 96 -35.67 -7.14 -43.33
CA ARG A 96 -36.42 -6.48 -44.42
C ARG A 96 -37.81 -7.09 -44.59
N MET A 97 -37.94 -8.42 -44.54
CA MET A 97 -39.26 -9.10 -44.63
C MET A 97 -40.14 -8.73 -43.42
N LYS A 98 -39.58 -8.76 -42.19
CA LYS A 98 -40.34 -8.37 -40.99
C LYS A 98 -40.82 -6.92 -41.08
N ARG A 99 -39.98 -5.98 -41.49
CA ARG A 99 -40.33 -4.57 -41.64
C ARG A 99 -41.50 -4.38 -42.63
N ASN A 100 -41.47 -5.12 -43.74
CA ASN A 100 -42.44 -4.93 -44.83
C ASN A 100 -43.77 -5.71 -44.63
N SER A 101 -43.78 -6.76 -43.81
CA SER A 101 -44.93 -7.66 -43.65
C SER A 101 -45.70 -7.45 -42.34
N THR A 102 -45.17 -6.67 -41.38
CA THR A 102 -45.77 -6.54 -40.05
C THR A 102 -46.68 -5.32 -39.96
N GLN A 103 -47.98 -5.56 -39.58
CA GLN A 103 -48.93 -4.50 -39.30
C GLN A 103 -48.75 -3.85 -37.91
N ASN A 104 -47.90 -4.42 -37.05
CA ASN A 104 -47.61 -3.90 -35.71
C ASN A 104 -46.43 -2.92 -35.78
N ILE A 105 -46.72 -1.66 -35.41
CA ILE A 105 -45.74 -0.57 -35.43
C ILE A 105 -44.50 -0.87 -34.57
N GLN A 106 -44.66 -1.51 -33.41
CA GLN A 106 -43.51 -1.87 -32.54
C GLN A 106 -42.55 -2.84 -33.21
N GLN A 107 -43.11 -3.89 -33.86
CA GLN A 107 -42.27 -4.88 -34.56
C GLN A 107 -41.61 -4.30 -35.84
N ALA A 108 -42.25 -3.32 -36.48
CA ALA A 108 -41.66 -2.64 -37.63
C ALA A 108 -40.48 -1.73 -37.20
N VAL A 109 -40.63 -1.00 -36.08
CA VAL A 109 -39.57 -0.17 -35.51
C VAL A 109 -38.38 -1.03 -35.02
N GLU A 110 -38.68 -2.16 -34.36
CA GLU A 110 -37.66 -3.12 -33.94
C GLU A 110 -36.87 -3.71 -35.14
N ALA A 111 -37.56 -4.06 -36.21
CA ALA A 111 -36.92 -4.56 -37.42
C ALA A 111 -36.05 -3.50 -38.12
N GLU A 112 -36.44 -2.23 -38.10
CA GLU A 112 -35.66 -1.10 -38.62
C GLU A 112 -34.39 -0.87 -37.78
N SER A 113 -34.53 -0.87 -36.43
CA SER A 113 -33.40 -0.78 -35.52
C SER A 113 -32.37 -1.92 -35.76
N ASN A 114 -32.88 -3.17 -35.83
CA ASN A 114 -32.01 -4.32 -36.11
C ASN A 114 -31.30 -4.23 -37.47
N LEU A 115 -31.94 -3.65 -38.49
CA LEU A 115 -31.28 -3.39 -39.80
C LEU A 115 -30.15 -2.36 -39.68
N GLN A 116 -30.36 -1.33 -38.87
CA GLN A 116 -29.33 -0.32 -38.61
C GLN A 116 -28.14 -0.92 -37.85
N ASP A 117 -28.43 -1.78 -36.87
CA ASP A 117 -27.40 -2.49 -36.08
C ASP A 117 -26.57 -3.43 -36.96
N VAL A 118 -27.21 -4.17 -37.89
CA VAL A 118 -26.49 -5.00 -38.87
C VAL A 118 -25.59 -4.16 -39.75
N LYS A 119 -26.05 -2.98 -40.23
CA LYS A 119 -25.18 -2.08 -41.03
C LYS A 119 -23.98 -1.56 -40.24
N THR A 120 -24.21 -1.18 -38.98
CA THR A 120 -23.19 -0.68 -38.08
C THR A 120 -22.16 -1.79 -37.80
N LEU A 121 -22.63 -3.02 -37.55
CA LEU A 121 -21.77 -4.18 -37.33
C LEU A 121 -20.92 -4.49 -38.57
N VAL A 122 -21.49 -4.56 -39.76
CA VAL A 122 -20.75 -4.78 -41.01
C VAL A 122 -19.73 -3.66 -41.25
N GLY A 123 -20.09 -2.41 -40.94
CA GLY A 123 -19.20 -1.27 -41.04
C GLY A 123 -18.00 -1.34 -40.06
N SER A 124 -18.23 -1.84 -38.83
CA SER A 124 -17.17 -2.03 -37.83
C SER A 124 -16.28 -3.23 -38.20
N MET A 125 -16.84 -4.32 -38.67
CA MET A 125 -16.09 -5.49 -39.16
C MET A 125 -15.12 -5.12 -40.29
N HIS A 126 -15.57 -4.33 -41.28
CA HIS A 126 -14.72 -3.88 -42.36
C HIS A 126 -13.62 -2.90 -41.90
N ARG A 127 -13.93 -1.98 -41.01
CA ARG A 127 -12.94 -1.00 -40.49
C ARG A 127 -11.93 -1.61 -39.54
N ASN A 128 -12.39 -2.45 -38.59
CA ASN A 128 -11.55 -2.98 -37.51
C ASN A 128 -11.00 -4.37 -37.84
N LYS A 129 -11.36 -4.97 -39.00
CA LYS A 129 -11.04 -6.36 -39.34
C LYS A 129 -11.50 -7.37 -38.28
N GLU A 130 -12.61 -7.07 -37.61
CA GLU A 130 -13.16 -7.89 -36.53
C GLU A 130 -13.90 -9.09 -37.13
N SER A 131 -13.58 -10.30 -36.65
CA SER A 131 -14.23 -11.55 -37.06
C SER A 131 -15.46 -11.86 -36.23
N LEU A 132 -16.42 -12.56 -36.79
CA LEU A 132 -17.52 -13.15 -36.04
C LEU A 132 -17.13 -14.49 -35.42
N MET A 133 -17.67 -14.76 -34.25
CA MET A 133 -17.47 -16.01 -33.52
C MET A 133 -18.81 -16.61 -33.10
N HIS A 134 -18.93 -17.93 -33.19
CA HIS A 134 -19.98 -18.66 -32.49
C HIS A 134 -19.59 -18.80 -31.03
N CYS A 135 -20.50 -18.48 -30.12
CA CYS A 135 -20.28 -18.56 -28.70
C CYS A 135 -21.44 -19.25 -28.00
N ALA A 136 -21.16 -20.23 -27.13
CA ALA A 136 -22.15 -20.84 -26.22
C ALA A 136 -21.58 -20.82 -24.80
N VAL A 137 -22.38 -20.43 -23.82
CA VAL A 137 -21.98 -20.38 -22.41
C VAL A 137 -22.91 -21.26 -21.60
N TYR A 138 -22.31 -22.16 -20.82
CA TYR A 138 -23.01 -23.02 -19.85
C TYR A 138 -22.49 -22.68 -18.44
N MET A 139 -23.42 -22.70 -17.47
CA MET A 139 -23.10 -22.50 -16.06
C MET A 139 -23.47 -23.76 -15.29
N GLU A 140 -22.50 -24.33 -14.57
CA GLU A 140 -22.74 -25.38 -13.58
C GLU A 140 -22.84 -24.76 -12.20
N LEU A 141 -23.92 -25.00 -11.47
CA LEU A 141 -24.14 -24.62 -10.10
C LEU A 141 -23.91 -25.87 -9.21
N ILE A 142 -23.09 -25.73 -8.18
CA ILE A 142 -22.65 -26.82 -7.33
C ILE A 142 -22.91 -26.42 -5.88
N ALA A 143 -23.64 -27.26 -5.13
CA ALA A 143 -23.90 -27.08 -3.71
C ALA A 143 -23.78 -28.39 -2.94
N SER A 144 -23.53 -28.30 -1.65
CA SER A 144 -23.38 -29.46 -0.74
C SER A 144 -24.72 -29.96 -0.21
N ASP A 145 -25.70 -29.07 -0.06
CA ASP A 145 -27.04 -29.40 0.44
C ASP A 145 -28.15 -28.65 -0.30
N GLN A 146 -29.41 -29.00 -0.02
CA GLN A 146 -30.58 -28.42 -0.67
C GLN A 146 -30.74 -26.94 -0.36
N THR A 147 -30.43 -26.49 0.85
CA THR A 147 -30.63 -25.09 1.28
C THR A 147 -29.62 -24.19 0.57
N GLU A 148 -28.35 -24.61 0.54
CA GLU A 148 -27.28 -23.92 -0.19
C GLU A 148 -27.60 -23.86 -1.69
N PHE A 149 -28.14 -24.94 -2.25
CA PHE A 149 -28.52 -24.99 -3.66
C PHE A 149 -29.60 -23.97 -4.02
N GLU A 150 -30.64 -23.82 -3.20
CA GLU A 150 -31.70 -22.84 -3.42
C GLU A 150 -31.19 -21.41 -3.27
N ILE A 151 -30.35 -21.15 -2.29
CA ILE A 151 -29.70 -19.83 -2.10
C ILE A 151 -28.85 -19.49 -3.32
N LEU A 152 -28.01 -20.41 -3.78
CA LEU A 152 -27.13 -20.22 -4.93
C LEU A 152 -27.93 -19.93 -6.20
N GLN A 153 -29.02 -20.69 -6.47
CA GLN A 153 -29.87 -20.44 -7.62
C GLN A 153 -30.52 -19.05 -7.60
N ASN A 154 -30.91 -18.57 -6.42
CA ASN A 154 -31.51 -17.24 -6.26
C ASN A 154 -30.44 -16.15 -6.50
N GLN A 155 -29.25 -16.29 -5.92
CA GLN A 155 -28.13 -15.36 -6.13
C GLN A 155 -27.74 -15.25 -7.60
N VAL A 156 -27.57 -16.40 -8.28
CA VAL A 156 -27.28 -16.44 -9.73
C VAL A 156 -28.40 -15.79 -10.54
N THR A 157 -29.65 -16.02 -10.18
CA THR A 157 -30.81 -15.40 -10.88
C THR A 157 -30.81 -13.88 -10.75
N VAL A 158 -30.44 -13.34 -9.57
CA VAL A 158 -30.29 -11.89 -9.33
C VAL A 158 -29.21 -11.32 -10.23
N GLU A 159 -28.01 -11.94 -10.25
CA GLU A 159 -26.88 -11.47 -11.07
C GLU A 159 -27.20 -11.57 -12.58
N LEU A 160 -27.87 -12.62 -13.03
CA LEU A 160 -28.30 -12.73 -14.42
C LEU A 160 -29.29 -11.61 -14.81
N THR A 161 -30.20 -11.28 -13.91
CA THR A 161 -31.17 -10.19 -14.12
C THR A 161 -30.46 -8.84 -14.19
N ARG A 162 -29.45 -8.61 -13.28
CA ARG A 162 -28.60 -7.42 -13.28
C ARG A 162 -27.83 -7.27 -14.59
N ALA A 163 -27.23 -8.37 -15.07
CA ALA A 163 -26.49 -8.41 -16.32
C ALA A 163 -27.39 -8.46 -17.58
N LYS A 164 -28.69 -8.46 -17.43
CA LYS A 164 -29.67 -8.62 -18.53
C LYS A 164 -29.45 -9.88 -19.38
N LEU A 165 -29.03 -10.97 -18.73
CA LEU A 165 -28.79 -12.27 -19.35
C LEU A 165 -29.96 -13.21 -19.11
N ASN A 166 -30.41 -13.90 -20.15
CA ASN A 166 -31.46 -14.91 -20.03
C ASN A 166 -30.89 -16.31 -20.21
N VAL A 167 -31.33 -17.24 -19.35
CA VAL A 167 -30.87 -18.63 -19.32
C VAL A 167 -31.98 -19.62 -19.53
N ASP A 168 -31.64 -20.75 -20.11
CA ASP A 168 -32.45 -21.96 -20.11
C ASP A 168 -31.96 -22.90 -18.99
N LYS A 169 -32.87 -23.28 -18.07
CA LYS A 169 -32.54 -24.14 -16.92
C LYS A 169 -32.42 -25.63 -17.31
N LEU A 170 -32.42 -25.98 -18.59
CA LEU A 170 -32.21 -27.30 -19.16
C LEU A 170 -33.06 -28.41 -18.49
N LYS A 171 -34.35 -28.12 -18.26
CA LYS A 171 -35.28 -29.10 -17.68
C LYS A 171 -35.35 -30.37 -18.54
N LEU A 172 -35.29 -31.55 -17.92
CA LEU A 172 -35.19 -32.88 -18.56
C LEU A 172 -33.93 -33.11 -19.40
N ARG A 173 -33.02 -32.14 -19.46
CA ARG A 173 -31.81 -32.17 -20.32
C ARG A 173 -30.51 -32.04 -19.52
N GLN A 174 -30.59 -32.27 -18.21
CA GLN A 174 -29.43 -32.13 -17.31
C GLN A 174 -28.28 -33.11 -17.67
N GLN A 175 -28.59 -34.28 -18.23
CA GLN A 175 -27.57 -35.22 -18.73
C GLN A 175 -26.76 -34.65 -19.89
N GLN A 176 -27.42 -33.96 -20.84
CA GLN A 176 -26.75 -33.27 -21.95
C GLN A 176 -25.93 -32.08 -21.40
N GLY A 177 -26.53 -31.33 -20.45
CA GLY A 177 -25.81 -30.24 -19.75
C GLY A 177 -24.54 -30.73 -19.07
N PHE A 178 -24.59 -31.86 -18.34
CA PHE A 178 -23.44 -32.49 -17.72
C PHE A 178 -22.30 -32.77 -18.72
N CYS A 179 -22.64 -33.26 -19.93
CA CYS A 179 -21.64 -33.46 -20.98
C CYS A 179 -20.96 -32.14 -21.40
N CYS A 180 -21.71 -31.02 -21.43
CA CYS A 180 -21.19 -29.71 -21.79
C CYS A 180 -20.27 -29.10 -20.72
N VAL A 181 -20.46 -29.42 -19.44
CA VAL A 181 -19.65 -28.91 -18.33
C VAL A 181 -18.53 -29.87 -17.91
N SER A 182 -18.44 -31.01 -18.57
CA SER A 182 -17.33 -31.94 -18.38
C SER A 182 -16.04 -31.38 -18.99
N PRO A 183 -14.86 -31.65 -18.42
CA PRO A 183 -13.59 -31.11 -18.90
C PRO A 183 -13.14 -31.66 -20.27
N CYS A 184 -14.00 -32.45 -20.92
CA CYS A 184 -13.73 -33.08 -22.23
C CYS A 184 -13.89 -32.12 -23.43
N GLY A 185 -14.38 -30.90 -23.22
CA GLY A 185 -14.56 -29.92 -24.29
C GLY A 185 -15.64 -30.29 -25.33
N TYR A 186 -16.66 -31.07 -24.93
CA TYR A 186 -17.71 -31.54 -25.82
C TYR A 186 -19.03 -30.77 -25.59
N ASN A 187 -19.45 -30.02 -26.61
CA ASN A 187 -20.75 -29.36 -26.60
C ASN A 187 -21.85 -30.33 -27.10
N ALA A 188 -22.60 -30.95 -26.19
CA ALA A 188 -23.64 -31.93 -26.49
C ALA A 188 -24.87 -31.30 -27.17
N PHE A 189 -25.05 -29.98 -27.11
CA PHE A 189 -26.14 -29.26 -27.75
C PHE A 189 -25.83 -28.78 -29.16
N GLY A 190 -24.57 -28.91 -29.57
CA GLY A 190 -24.13 -28.42 -30.89
C GLY A 190 -24.37 -26.94 -31.06
N THR A 191 -25.15 -26.59 -32.11
CA THR A 191 -25.42 -25.17 -32.45
C THR A 191 -26.64 -24.58 -31.76
N GLU A 192 -27.36 -25.32 -30.94
CA GLU A 192 -28.64 -24.89 -30.34
C GLU A 192 -28.51 -23.63 -29.46
N TYR A 193 -27.48 -23.60 -28.61
CA TYR A 193 -27.20 -22.47 -27.71
C TYR A 193 -26.10 -21.56 -28.25
N GLU A 194 -25.57 -21.84 -29.43
CA GLU A 194 -24.57 -20.94 -30.06
C GLU A 194 -25.24 -19.63 -30.50
N ARG A 195 -24.59 -18.52 -30.20
CA ARG A 195 -24.89 -17.18 -30.69
C ARG A 195 -23.72 -16.65 -31.47
N VAL A 196 -24.00 -15.95 -32.55
CA VAL A 196 -22.95 -15.29 -33.35
C VAL A 196 -22.73 -13.90 -32.78
N LEU A 197 -21.56 -13.66 -32.31
CA LEU A 197 -21.13 -12.42 -31.69
C LEU A 197 -19.86 -11.91 -32.34
N PRO A 198 -19.60 -10.58 -32.35
CA PRO A 198 -18.28 -10.02 -32.67
C PRO A 198 -17.20 -10.55 -31.72
N ALA A 199 -15.99 -10.70 -32.18
CA ALA A 199 -14.87 -11.21 -31.38
C ALA A 199 -14.62 -10.35 -30.13
N GLY A 200 -14.74 -9.02 -30.23
CA GLY A 200 -14.64 -8.12 -29.09
C GLY A 200 -15.75 -8.37 -28.03
N SER A 201 -16.99 -8.66 -28.48
CA SER A 201 -18.08 -9.02 -27.56
C SER A 201 -17.83 -10.36 -26.86
N VAL A 202 -17.25 -11.34 -27.58
CA VAL A 202 -16.85 -12.63 -26.97
C VAL A 202 -15.72 -12.42 -25.94
N ALA A 203 -14.78 -11.54 -26.23
CA ALA A 203 -13.71 -11.18 -25.28
C ALA A 203 -14.29 -10.57 -23.98
N ASN A 204 -15.37 -9.79 -24.06
CA ASN A 204 -16.07 -9.24 -22.90
C ASN A 204 -16.79 -10.30 -22.04
N LEU A 205 -16.94 -11.53 -22.52
CA LEU A 205 -17.46 -12.66 -21.74
C LEU A 205 -16.38 -13.31 -20.86
N PHE A 206 -15.10 -12.92 -21.02
CA PHE A 206 -14.00 -13.45 -20.22
C PHE A 206 -14.19 -13.10 -18.75
N PRO A 207 -14.41 -14.11 -17.87
CA PRO A 207 -14.82 -13.85 -16.48
C PRO A 207 -13.66 -13.53 -15.56
N PHE A 208 -12.43 -13.79 -16.02
CA PHE A 208 -11.24 -13.64 -15.18
C PHE A 208 -10.76 -12.20 -15.22
N ASN A 209 -10.83 -11.54 -14.10
CA ASN A 209 -10.30 -10.22 -13.91
C ASN A 209 -9.20 -10.30 -12.85
N TYR A 210 -8.01 -10.75 -13.25
CA TYR A 210 -6.84 -10.73 -12.39
C TYR A 210 -6.24 -9.33 -12.42
N SER A 211 -6.35 -8.62 -11.33
CA SER A 211 -5.72 -7.31 -11.12
C SER A 211 -4.69 -7.34 -9.99
N GLY A 212 -4.37 -8.52 -9.49
CA GLY A 212 -3.37 -8.73 -8.45
C GLY A 212 -1.95 -8.40 -8.90
N LYS A 213 -1.07 -8.24 -7.91
CA LYS A 213 0.36 -8.04 -8.11
C LYS A 213 1.11 -9.12 -7.36
N THR A 214 2.09 -9.73 -8.01
CA THR A 214 2.92 -10.74 -7.36
C THR A 214 4.38 -10.53 -7.78
N ASP A 215 5.10 -9.76 -6.99
CA ASP A 215 6.53 -9.56 -7.18
C ASP A 215 7.30 -10.77 -6.61
N ARG A 216 8.39 -11.15 -7.27
CA ARG A 216 9.12 -12.39 -6.97
C ARG A 216 9.68 -12.46 -5.54
N LYS A 217 10.09 -11.33 -4.96
CA LYS A 217 10.63 -11.21 -3.60
C LYS A 217 9.73 -10.36 -2.70
N GLY A 218 8.46 -10.22 -3.10
CA GLY A 218 7.54 -9.32 -2.44
C GLY A 218 6.98 -9.87 -1.13
N PHE A 219 6.38 -8.97 -0.37
CA PHE A 219 5.61 -9.26 0.83
C PHE A 219 4.13 -9.10 0.57
N TYR A 220 3.35 -10.00 1.14
CA TYR A 220 1.89 -9.91 1.11
C TYR A 220 1.42 -8.70 1.93
N ILE A 221 0.58 -7.87 1.31
CA ILE A 221 0.00 -6.68 1.94
C ILE A 221 -1.53 -6.68 1.95
N GLY A 222 -2.16 -7.59 1.23
CA GLY A 222 -3.62 -7.69 1.17
C GLY A 222 -4.12 -8.32 -0.10
N LYS A 223 -5.39 -8.06 -0.39
CA LYS A 223 -6.09 -8.54 -1.59
C LYS A 223 -6.69 -7.37 -2.35
N ASP A 224 -6.82 -7.53 -3.66
CA ASP A 224 -7.63 -6.62 -4.45
C ASP A 224 -9.13 -6.91 -4.30
N LYS A 225 -9.97 -6.09 -4.90
CA LYS A 225 -11.44 -6.28 -4.90
C LYS A 225 -11.90 -7.58 -5.59
N CYS A 226 -11.03 -8.22 -6.37
CA CYS A 226 -11.29 -9.49 -7.03
C CYS A 226 -10.83 -10.68 -6.20
N GLY A 227 -10.29 -10.45 -4.99
CA GLY A 227 -9.74 -11.49 -4.11
C GLY A 227 -8.31 -11.92 -4.47
N SER A 228 -7.70 -11.33 -5.50
CA SER A 228 -6.32 -11.62 -5.90
C SER A 228 -5.32 -11.06 -4.88
N ASN A 229 -4.25 -11.80 -4.61
CA ASN A 229 -3.25 -11.35 -3.66
C ASN A 229 -2.43 -10.17 -4.22
N ILE A 230 -2.12 -9.22 -3.35
CA ILE A 230 -1.17 -8.14 -3.62
C ILE A 230 0.10 -8.43 -2.82
N VAL A 231 1.16 -8.77 -3.56
CA VAL A 231 2.49 -9.11 -3.04
C VAL A 231 3.49 -8.15 -3.67
N VAL A 232 4.12 -7.30 -2.87
CA VAL A 232 4.93 -6.17 -3.34
C VAL A 232 6.36 -6.29 -2.86
N ASP A 233 7.31 -6.14 -3.77
CA ASP A 233 8.73 -5.90 -3.47
C ASP A 233 9.00 -4.39 -3.51
N PHE A 234 9.07 -3.77 -2.34
CA PHE A 234 9.31 -2.33 -2.22
C PHE A 234 10.74 -1.92 -2.63
N ASP A 235 11.68 -2.85 -2.67
CA ASP A 235 13.05 -2.60 -3.10
C ASP A 235 13.25 -2.76 -4.62
N GLN A 236 12.26 -3.28 -5.33
CA GLN A 236 12.31 -3.36 -6.79
C GLN A 236 12.32 -1.95 -7.38
N ARG A 237 13.30 -1.69 -8.25
CA ARG A 237 13.46 -0.41 -8.95
C ARG A 237 13.13 -0.58 -10.42
N ASP A 238 12.28 0.33 -10.91
CA ASP A 238 11.89 0.46 -12.30
C ASP A 238 11.92 1.94 -12.69
N GLU A 239 11.60 2.28 -13.92
CA GLU A 239 11.60 3.66 -14.43
C GLU A 239 10.64 4.56 -13.63
N ASP A 240 9.51 4.01 -13.18
CA ASP A 240 8.46 4.70 -12.42
C ASP A 240 8.55 4.46 -10.90
N LYS A 241 9.45 3.59 -10.43
CA LYS A 241 9.66 3.22 -9.02
C LYS A 241 11.11 3.47 -8.62
N THR A 242 11.45 4.73 -8.42
CA THR A 242 12.85 5.14 -8.20
C THR A 242 13.34 4.95 -6.77
N SER A 243 12.46 4.70 -5.80
CA SER A 243 12.79 4.54 -4.37
C SER A 243 11.81 3.58 -3.68
N ALA A 244 12.14 3.14 -2.47
CA ALA A 244 11.24 2.38 -1.59
C ALA A 244 10.44 3.27 -0.64
N ASN A 245 10.37 4.58 -0.89
CA ASN A 245 9.64 5.49 -0.03
C ASN A 245 8.13 5.25 -0.12
N ILE A 246 7.48 5.33 1.03
CA ILE A 246 6.06 5.02 1.18
C ILE A 246 5.33 6.19 1.81
N LEU A 247 4.16 6.51 1.29
CA LEU A 247 3.23 7.49 1.85
C LEU A 247 1.89 6.82 2.17
N ILE A 248 1.38 7.03 3.38
CA ILE A 248 0.09 6.52 3.84
C ILE A 248 -0.78 7.72 4.25
N LEU A 249 -1.90 7.91 3.56
CA LEU A 249 -2.84 9.00 3.86
C LEU A 249 -4.23 8.45 4.18
N GLY A 250 -4.94 9.10 5.08
CA GLY A 250 -6.33 8.78 5.39
C GLY A 250 -6.73 9.16 6.80
N ASN A 251 -8.03 9.26 7.04
CA ASN A 251 -8.59 9.61 8.35
C ASN A 251 -8.32 8.58 9.44
N THR A 252 -8.57 8.98 10.67
CA THR A 252 -8.51 8.07 11.84
C THR A 252 -9.47 6.90 11.68
N GLY A 253 -9.03 5.71 12.09
CA GLY A 253 -9.86 4.50 12.09
C GLY A 253 -9.99 3.78 10.74
N GLN A 254 -9.40 4.30 9.66
CA GLN A 254 -9.47 3.68 8.32
C GLN A 254 -8.51 2.49 8.12
N GLY A 255 -7.54 2.26 9.01
CA GLY A 255 -6.62 1.13 8.93
C GLY A 255 -5.15 1.50 8.69
N LYS A 256 -4.78 2.79 8.73
CA LYS A 256 -3.39 3.24 8.54
C LYS A 256 -2.39 2.57 9.49
N SER A 257 -2.67 2.58 10.80
CA SER A 257 -1.78 1.97 11.81
C SER A 257 -1.64 0.46 11.61
N PHE A 258 -2.70 -0.23 11.16
CA PHE A 258 -2.64 -1.65 10.82
C PHE A 258 -1.70 -1.89 9.63
N LEU A 259 -1.84 -1.12 8.54
CA LEU A 259 -0.96 -1.20 7.38
C LEU A 259 0.48 -0.86 7.76
N MET A 260 0.69 0.21 8.55
CA MET A 260 2.03 0.58 9.00
C MET A 260 2.72 -0.55 9.76
N LYS A 261 2.04 -1.16 10.73
CA LYS A 261 2.57 -2.30 11.48
C LYS A 261 2.91 -3.48 10.57
N LEU A 262 2.05 -3.77 9.59
CA LEU A 262 2.30 -4.82 8.59
C LEU A 262 3.55 -4.54 7.78
N LEU A 263 3.71 -3.32 7.27
CA LEU A 263 4.87 -2.91 6.48
C LEU A 263 6.17 -2.96 7.30
N LEU A 264 6.15 -2.46 8.54
CA LEU A 264 7.32 -2.48 9.43
C LEU A 264 7.79 -3.92 9.72
N LEU A 265 6.85 -4.85 9.97
CA LEU A 265 7.20 -6.26 10.14
C LEU A 265 7.72 -6.90 8.83
N ASN A 266 7.14 -6.55 7.68
CA ASN A 266 7.61 -7.02 6.39
C ASN A 266 9.07 -6.58 6.14
N PHE A 267 9.40 -5.32 6.41
CA PHE A 267 10.76 -4.82 6.28
C PHE A 267 11.73 -5.45 7.29
N LEU A 268 11.28 -5.68 8.52
CA LEU A 268 12.09 -6.37 9.54
C LEU A 268 12.40 -7.82 9.10
N GLU A 269 11.42 -8.53 8.55
CA GLU A 269 11.60 -9.88 7.95
C GLU A 269 12.55 -9.84 6.74
N ALA A 270 12.51 -8.78 5.93
CA ALA A 270 13.45 -8.55 4.83
C ALA A 270 14.89 -8.32 5.30
N GLY A 271 15.12 -8.22 6.59
CA GLY A 271 16.44 -7.98 7.14
C GLY A 271 16.83 -6.52 7.30
N LYS A 272 15.88 -5.58 7.13
CA LYS A 272 16.12 -4.15 7.36
C LYS A 272 16.06 -3.81 8.85
N SER A 273 16.77 -2.75 9.24
CA SER A 273 16.59 -2.11 10.54
C SER A 273 15.40 -1.14 10.47
N ILE A 274 14.66 -1.04 11.56
CA ILE A 274 13.47 -0.21 11.67
C ILE A 274 13.69 0.84 12.75
N ILE A 275 13.40 2.10 12.41
CA ILE A 275 13.33 3.20 13.37
C ILE A 275 12.00 3.90 13.15
N THR A 276 11.17 3.97 14.17
CA THR A 276 9.85 4.58 14.04
C THR A 276 9.60 5.60 15.14
N LEU A 277 8.90 6.68 14.79
CA LEU A 277 8.34 7.64 15.74
C LEU A 277 6.88 7.23 16.01
N ASP A 278 6.54 7.03 17.26
CA ASP A 278 5.22 6.60 17.73
C ASP A 278 4.64 7.64 18.70
N VAL A 279 3.65 8.38 18.24
CA VAL A 279 3.05 9.50 18.97
C VAL A 279 2.06 9.03 20.05
N GLU A 280 1.35 7.95 19.80
CA GLU A 280 0.26 7.44 20.65
C GLU A 280 0.63 6.15 21.40
N HIS A 281 1.87 5.68 21.29
CA HIS A 281 2.35 4.41 21.86
C HIS A 281 1.61 3.17 21.32
N GLU A 282 1.13 3.22 20.08
CA GLU A 282 0.45 2.10 19.42
C GLU A 282 1.38 0.94 19.07
N GLN A 283 2.68 1.20 18.92
CA GLN A 283 3.67 0.21 18.51
C GLN A 283 4.39 -0.48 19.69
N TRP A 284 4.10 -0.11 20.92
CA TRP A 284 4.78 -0.62 22.11
C TRP A 284 4.72 -2.15 22.23
N GLU A 285 3.50 -2.73 22.10
CA GLU A 285 3.32 -4.19 22.20
C GLU A 285 4.03 -4.93 21.08
N MET A 286 3.94 -4.42 19.84
CA MET A 286 4.64 -4.98 18.69
C MET A 286 6.17 -4.92 18.87
N CYS A 287 6.70 -3.77 19.28
CA CYS A 287 8.13 -3.59 19.54
C CYS A 287 8.64 -4.64 20.54
N ARG A 288 7.92 -4.82 21.64
CA ARG A 288 8.26 -5.81 22.66
C ARG A 288 8.19 -7.25 22.12
N ALA A 289 7.17 -7.56 21.32
CA ALA A 289 6.97 -8.90 20.75
C ALA A 289 8.10 -9.32 19.80
N VAL A 290 8.72 -8.35 19.09
CA VAL A 290 9.84 -8.62 18.17
C VAL A 290 11.22 -8.45 18.84
N GLY A 291 11.26 -8.18 20.16
CA GLY A 291 12.53 -7.98 20.90
C GLY A 291 13.21 -6.65 20.58
N GLY A 292 12.44 -5.63 20.20
CA GLY A 292 12.91 -4.28 19.92
C GLY A 292 13.12 -3.44 21.18
N CYS A 293 13.63 -2.21 20.99
CA CYS A 293 13.76 -1.19 22.02
C CYS A 293 12.68 -0.13 21.85
N PHE A 294 11.87 0.07 22.89
CA PHE A 294 10.92 1.17 22.97
C PHE A 294 11.51 2.26 23.89
N ALA A 295 11.92 3.37 23.31
CA ALA A 295 12.55 4.49 24.00
C ALA A 295 11.53 5.63 24.14
N ASP A 296 10.94 5.78 25.34
CA ASP A 296 10.12 6.96 25.65
C ASP A 296 11.02 8.17 25.91
N ILE A 297 10.99 9.12 24.99
CA ILE A 297 11.84 10.32 25.04
C ILE A 297 11.26 11.36 26.01
N ILE A 298 9.93 11.41 26.17
CA ILE A 298 9.26 12.43 26.98
C ILE A 298 9.46 12.17 28.47
N GLU A 299 9.57 10.90 28.87
CA GLU A 299 9.94 10.55 30.25
C GLU A 299 11.35 11.03 30.62
N GLY A 300 12.25 11.21 29.65
CA GLY A 300 13.63 11.65 29.87
C GLY A 300 14.59 10.55 30.36
N THR A 301 14.16 9.29 30.38
CA THR A 301 15.00 8.13 30.72
C THR A 301 15.97 7.82 29.58
N TYR A 302 15.49 7.88 28.35
CA TYR A 302 16.30 7.70 27.14
C TYR A 302 16.77 9.05 26.61
N LYS A 303 18.02 9.11 26.20
CA LYS A 303 18.67 10.33 25.75
C LYS A 303 19.40 10.10 24.45
N ILE A 304 19.45 11.15 23.66
CA ILE A 304 20.25 11.24 22.43
C ILE A 304 21.10 12.49 22.59
N ASN A 305 22.41 12.30 22.76
CA ASN A 305 23.35 13.39 22.97
C ASN A 305 23.37 14.31 21.74
N LEU A 306 23.02 15.59 21.95
CA LEU A 306 23.06 16.59 20.88
C LEU A 306 24.47 16.90 20.40
N LEU A 307 25.49 16.72 21.24
CA LEU A 307 26.89 16.99 20.90
C LEU A 307 27.64 15.77 20.34
N GLU A 308 26.95 14.64 20.15
CA GLU A 308 27.52 13.48 19.46
C GLU A 308 27.44 13.69 17.93
N PRO A 309 28.63 13.84 17.24
CA PRO A 309 28.63 14.19 15.82
C PRO A 309 27.92 13.19 14.94
N ARG A 310 26.93 13.68 14.16
CA ARG A 310 26.13 12.92 13.21
C ARG A 310 26.46 13.33 11.79
N CYS A 311 26.27 12.38 10.86
CA CYS A 311 26.49 12.61 9.45
C CYS A 311 25.15 12.64 8.69
N TRP A 312 25.05 13.56 7.74
CA TRP A 312 23.85 13.77 6.94
C TRP A 312 24.01 13.31 5.50
N ASP A 313 25.23 13.35 4.98
CA ASP A 313 25.52 12.89 3.62
C ASP A 313 26.99 12.46 3.51
N THR A 314 27.24 11.33 2.83
CA THR A 314 28.59 10.86 2.53
C THR A 314 29.13 11.47 1.23
N ASP A 315 28.25 11.95 0.36
CA ASP A 315 28.57 12.51 -0.96
C ASP A 315 28.05 13.95 -1.04
N ALA A 316 28.43 14.79 -0.04
CA ALA A 316 27.96 16.16 0.07
C ALA A 316 28.30 16.98 -1.18
N ASP A 317 27.32 17.70 -1.71
CA ASP A 317 27.48 18.64 -2.81
C ASP A 317 27.41 20.08 -2.28
N PRO A 318 28.53 20.82 -2.24
CA PRO A 318 28.54 22.21 -1.77
C PRO A 318 27.67 23.16 -2.60
N TYR A 319 27.36 22.80 -3.84
CA TYR A 319 26.59 23.60 -4.77
C TYR A 319 25.07 23.32 -4.74
N ASP A 320 24.62 22.34 -3.96
CA ASP A 320 23.18 22.05 -3.75
C ASP A 320 22.55 23.14 -2.86
N VAL A 321 22.21 24.29 -3.46
CA VAL A 321 21.63 25.43 -2.74
C VAL A 321 20.26 25.15 -2.13
N ASP A 322 19.55 24.13 -2.62
CA ASP A 322 18.23 23.72 -2.12
C ASP A 322 18.31 22.81 -0.89
N ALA A 323 19.50 22.35 -0.52
CA ALA A 323 19.72 21.52 0.65
C ALA A 323 20.11 22.34 1.88
N PRO A 324 19.72 21.92 3.12
CA PRO A 324 20.24 22.50 4.35
C PRO A 324 21.76 22.49 4.39
N SER A 325 22.36 23.44 5.12
CA SER A 325 23.82 23.58 5.18
C SER A 325 24.53 22.31 5.64
N ALA A 326 23.92 21.53 6.54
CA ALA A 326 24.45 20.24 6.99
C ALA A 326 24.69 19.24 5.86
N PHE A 327 23.85 19.21 4.83
CA PHE A 327 24.02 18.31 3.67
C PHE A 327 25.10 18.77 2.68
N ARG A 328 25.58 20.00 2.82
CA ARG A 328 26.57 20.62 1.90
C ARG A 328 28.01 20.58 2.42
N GLN A 329 28.19 20.27 3.69
CA GLN A 329 29.52 20.20 4.30
C GLN A 329 30.18 18.85 3.99
N SER A 330 31.52 18.86 3.86
CA SER A 330 32.28 17.69 3.43
C SER A 330 32.65 16.74 4.57
N THR A 331 32.75 17.23 5.79
CA THR A 331 33.16 16.43 6.94
C THR A 331 32.02 16.20 7.92
N ARG A 332 32.05 15.10 8.66
CA ARG A 332 31.04 14.74 9.66
C ARG A 332 30.92 15.84 10.74
N LEU A 333 32.04 16.37 11.22
CA LEU A 333 32.02 17.40 12.24
C LEU A 333 31.41 18.70 11.71
N ALA A 334 31.76 19.16 10.50
CA ALA A 334 31.21 20.36 9.90
C ALA A 334 29.70 20.21 9.59
N GLN A 335 29.26 19.02 9.13
CA GLN A 335 27.85 18.72 8.95
C GLN A 335 27.09 18.84 10.27
N HIS A 336 27.63 18.27 11.32
CA HIS A 336 27.01 18.28 12.64
C HIS A 336 26.94 19.69 13.24
N ILE A 337 28.01 20.48 13.15
CA ILE A 337 28.00 21.87 13.62
C ILE A 337 26.97 22.71 12.85
N SER A 338 26.89 22.55 11.54
CA SER A 338 25.87 23.23 10.75
C SER A 338 24.44 22.86 11.19
N PHE A 339 24.22 21.59 11.53
CA PHE A 339 22.96 21.11 12.09
C PHE A 339 22.71 21.71 13.49
N LEU A 340 23.72 21.76 14.38
CA LEU A 340 23.55 22.34 15.71
C LEU A 340 23.17 23.83 15.66
N LYS A 341 23.67 24.59 14.68
CA LYS A 341 23.21 25.97 14.45
C LYS A 341 21.72 26.05 14.19
N ASP A 342 21.17 25.13 13.39
CA ASP A 342 19.73 25.06 13.12
C ASP A 342 18.94 24.63 14.37
N VAL A 343 19.46 23.70 15.17
CA VAL A 343 18.88 23.31 16.46
C VAL A 343 18.79 24.49 17.41
N LEU A 344 19.89 25.26 17.55
CA LEU A 344 19.93 26.44 18.43
C LEU A 344 18.91 27.51 18.00
N ARG A 345 18.77 27.78 16.69
CA ARG A 345 17.75 28.69 16.15
C ARG A 345 16.33 28.22 16.44
N CYS A 346 16.09 26.91 16.38
CA CYS A 346 14.77 26.34 16.72
C CYS A 346 14.46 26.39 18.21
N TYR A 347 15.48 26.22 19.05
CA TYR A 347 15.32 26.20 20.51
C TYR A 347 15.02 27.59 21.08
N LYS A 348 15.74 28.60 20.63
CA LYS A 348 15.61 29.97 21.13
C LYS A 348 16.04 30.99 20.08
N ASP A 349 15.53 32.20 20.14
CA ASP A 349 15.88 33.31 19.25
C ASP A 349 17.30 33.84 19.57
N PHE A 350 18.31 33.02 19.33
CA PHE A 350 19.70 33.43 19.42
C PHE A 350 20.04 34.33 18.21
N THR A 351 20.77 35.42 18.46
CA THR A 351 21.35 36.23 17.39
C THR A 351 22.45 35.46 16.65
N THR A 352 22.73 35.85 15.42
CA THR A 352 23.83 35.23 14.64
C THR A 352 25.15 35.27 15.40
N ALA A 353 25.49 36.41 16.06
CA ALA A 353 26.69 36.55 16.83
C ALA A 353 26.76 35.62 18.06
N GLN A 354 25.60 35.36 18.72
CA GLN A 354 25.56 34.38 19.82
C GLN A 354 25.78 32.96 19.32
N ILE A 355 25.20 32.60 18.17
CA ILE A 355 25.38 31.28 17.55
C ILE A 355 26.86 31.08 17.13
N ASP A 356 27.46 32.10 16.51
CA ASP A 356 28.88 32.04 16.11
C ASP A 356 29.81 31.95 17.35
N THR A 357 29.45 32.61 18.45
CA THR A 357 30.18 32.47 19.74
C THR A 357 30.06 31.06 20.29
N ILE A 358 28.85 30.46 20.26
CA ILE A 358 28.66 29.05 20.69
C ILE A 358 29.49 28.11 19.80
N GLU A 359 29.51 28.33 18.49
CA GLU A 359 30.30 27.54 17.55
C GLU A 359 31.79 27.56 17.90
N ILE A 360 32.34 28.76 18.13
CA ILE A 360 33.77 28.93 18.49
C ILE A 360 34.11 28.13 19.77
N LEU A 361 33.26 28.25 20.79
CA LEU A 361 33.46 27.57 22.07
C LEU A 361 33.25 26.05 21.95
N LEU A 362 32.26 25.62 21.18
CA LEU A 362 32.03 24.22 20.90
C LEU A 362 33.20 23.57 20.15
N MET A 363 33.76 24.26 19.16
CA MET A 363 34.93 23.75 18.43
C MET A 363 36.17 23.61 19.35
N ARG A 364 36.36 24.55 20.29
CA ARG A 364 37.43 24.44 21.28
C ARG A 364 37.17 23.26 22.22
N LEU A 365 35.93 23.09 22.71
CA LEU A 365 35.56 21.96 23.55
C LEU A 365 35.83 20.63 22.84
N TYR A 366 35.42 20.48 21.56
CA TYR A 366 35.71 19.27 20.79
C TYR A 366 37.22 19.03 20.66
N THR A 367 38.01 20.08 20.43
CA THR A 367 39.45 19.94 20.33
C THR A 367 40.08 19.47 21.66
N GLU A 368 39.60 19.95 22.81
CA GLU A 368 40.02 19.48 24.13
C GLU A 368 39.67 18.01 24.39
N TRP A 369 38.53 17.55 23.84
CA TRP A 369 38.12 16.15 23.87
C TRP A 369 38.79 15.28 22.81
N GLY A 370 39.71 15.84 22.02
CA GLY A 370 40.43 15.13 20.95
C GLY A 370 39.60 14.86 19.71
N ILE A 371 38.46 15.55 19.55
CA ILE A 371 37.55 15.44 18.40
C ILE A 371 37.90 16.51 17.37
N THR A 372 38.32 16.08 16.19
CA THR A 372 38.76 16.94 15.08
C THR A 372 38.08 16.48 13.78
N GLU A 373 38.33 17.21 12.70
CA GLU A 373 37.86 16.83 11.35
C GLU A 373 38.40 15.48 10.86
N GLU A 374 39.53 15.03 11.39
CA GLU A 374 40.21 13.78 11.03
C GLU A 374 39.85 12.61 11.96
N THR A 375 38.97 12.83 12.93
CA THR A 375 38.63 11.81 13.94
C THR A 375 37.89 10.64 13.30
N ASP A 376 38.32 9.41 13.60
CA ASP A 376 37.57 8.20 13.25
C ASP A 376 36.46 7.93 14.26
N PHE A 377 35.29 8.39 13.94
CA PHE A 377 34.08 8.26 14.77
C PHE A 377 33.59 6.82 14.93
N SER A 378 34.08 5.87 14.14
CA SER A 378 33.68 4.46 14.22
C SER A 378 34.20 3.76 15.47
N LEU A 379 35.25 4.28 16.05
CA LEU A 379 35.93 3.75 17.25
C LEU A 379 35.41 4.36 18.54
N MET A 380 34.65 5.45 18.47
CA MET A 380 34.18 6.20 19.64
C MET A 380 32.88 5.63 20.20
N LYS A 381 32.77 5.68 21.53
CA LYS A 381 31.53 5.33 22.27
C LYS A 381 30.80 6.61 22.68
N SER A 382 29.55 6.48 23.09
CA SER A 382 28.73 7.61 23.50
C SER A 382 29.34 8.43 24.65
N GLU A 383 30.10 7.77 25.53
CA GLU A 383 30.79 8.39 26.68
C GLU A 383 32.02 9.22 26.26
N ASP A 384 32.53 9.03 25.06
CA ASP A 384 33.70 9.75 24.53
C ASP A 384 33.35 11.13 23.94
N TYR A 385 32.06 11.50 23.98
CA TYR A 385 31.58 12.80 23.51
C TYR A 385 31.16 13.69 24.66
N PRO A 386 31.44 15.02 24.59
CA PRO A 386 30.93 15.95 25.59
C PRO A 386 29.40 15.99 25.61
N ILE A 387 28.81 16.37 26.73
CA ILE A 387 27.39 16.62 26.90
C ILE A 387 27.11 18.11 27.08
N LEU A 388 25.82 18.51 27.00
CA LEU A 388 25.46 19.92 27.06
C LEU A 388 25.85 20.62 28.39
N SER A 389 25.85 19.91 29.52
CA SER A 389 26.29 20.48 30.78
C SER A 389 27.80 20.80 30.76
N GLU A 390 28.60 19.99 30.07
CA GLU A 390 30.06 20.23 29.96
C GLU A 390 30.34 21.42 29.02
N LEU A 391 29.54 21.58 27.95
CA LEU A 391 29.62 22.79 27.13
C LEU A 391 29.23 24.02 27.95
N TYR A 392 28.19 23.93 28.79
CA TYR A 392 27.76 25.02 29.64
C TYR A 392 28.87 25.39 30.64
N ASP A 393 29.45 24.41 31.34
CA ASP A 393 30.54 24.62 32.29
C ASP A 393 31.78 25.20 31.61
N TYR A 394 32.08 24.76 30.38
CA TYR A 394 33.17 25.33 29.58
C TYR A 394 32.96 26.84 29.29
N ILE A 395 31.74 27.19 28.87
CA ILE A 395 31.39 28.60 28.63
C ILE A 395 31.40 29.43 29.91
N GLU A 396 30.98 28.85 31.04
CA GLU A 396 31.00 29.49 32.37
C GLU A 396 32.45 29.77 32.82
N ILE A 397 33.36 28.82 32.62
CA ILE A 397 34.81 29.00 32.92
C ILE A 397 35.39 30.11 32.05
N GLU A 398 35.09 30.15 30.77
CA GLU A 398 35.53 31.23 29.85
C GLU A 398 34.92 32.60 30.29
N TYR A 399 33.69 32.65 30.75
CA TYR A 399 33.06 33.87 31.26
C TYR A 399 33.74 34.37 32.55
N LEU A 400 34.08 33.49 33.48
CA LEU A 400 34.72 33.82 34.75
C LEU A 400 36.19 34.27 34.55
N ASN A 401 36.88 33.67 33.58
CA ASN A 401 38.31 33.95 33.28
C ASN A 401 38.46 34.99 32.14
N PHE A 402 37.37 35.67 31.75
CA PHE A 402 37.40 36.62 30.63
C PHE A 402 38.36 37.78 30.89
N ASP A 403 39.34 37.93 30.02
CA ASP A 403 40.35 39.01 30.10
C ASP A 403 40.07 40.06 29.02
N GLU A 404 39.58 41.23 29.42
CA GLU A 404 39.29 42.36 28.53
C GLU A 404 40.51 42.94 27.83
N GLN A 405 41.73 42.64 28.32
CA GLN A 405 42.95 43.18 27.70
C GLN A 405 43.43 42.34 26.52
N LYS A 406 42.91 41.12 26.37
CA LYS A 406 43.25 40.25 25.24
C LYS A 406 42.28 40.40 24.08
N PRO A 407 42.74 40.44 22.82
CA PRO A 407 41.85 40.46 21.69
C PRO A 407 41.09 39.13 21.62
N GLN A 408 39.74 39.22 21.74
CA GLN A 408 38.82 38.09 21.64
C GLN A 408 37.75 38.38 20.58
N LEU A 409 37.20 37.31 20.01
CA LEU A 409 36.15 37.43 18.98
C LEU A 409 34.75 37.67 19.56
N TYR A 410 34.57 37.56 20.87
CA TYR A 410 33.32 37.75 21.58
C TYR A 410 33.55 38.61 22.84
N THR A 411 32.47 39.20 23.37
CA THR A 411 32.52 40.02 24.58
C THR A 411 32.02 39.26 25.80
N LYS A 412 32.32 39.79 27.01
CA LYS A 412 31.84 39.21 28.27
C LYS A 412 30.31 39.19 28.38
N GLU A 413 29.67 40.27 27.90
CA GLU A 413 28.21 40.38 27.87
C GLU A 413 27.59 39.32 26.94
N MET A 414 28.26 39.00 25.83
CA MET A 414 27.81 37.96 24.91
C MET A 414 27.87 36.58 25.54
N LEU A 415 28.93 36.25 26.26
CA LEU A 415 29.05 35.02 27.04
C LEU A 415 27.93 34.91 28.08
N GLN A 416 27.64 36.00 28.82
CA GLN A 416 26.53 36.03 29.77
C GLN A 416 25.16 35.78 29.11
N GLN A 417 24.90 36.36 27.94
CA GLN A 417 23.66 36.14 27.21
C GLN A 417 23.55 34.69 26.71
N VAL A 418 24.64 34.11 26.22
CA VAL A 418 24.73 32.71 25.80
C VAL A 418 24.44 31.78 26.98
N LEU A 419 25.09 31.98 28.13
CA LEU A 419 24.86 31.22 29.35
C LEU A 419 23.37 31.27 29.78
N LEU A 420 22.78 32.48 29.80
CA LEU A 420 21.39 32.67 30.13
C LEU A 420 20.46 31.96 29.10
N GLY A 421 20.84 31.98 27.83
CA GLY A 421 20.12 31.33 26.76
C GLY A 421 20.12 29.81 26.85
N LEU A 422 21.25 29.21 27.17
CA LEU A 422 21.47 27.77 27.24
C LEU A 422 21.10 27.15 28.59
N TYR A 423 20.91 27.92 29.64
CA TYR A 423 20.68 27.42 31.01
C TYR A 423 19.58 26.34 31.07
N SER A 424 18.41 26.61 30.51
CA SER A 424 17.28 25.66 30.60
C SER A 424 17.58 24.33 29.91
N MET A 425 18.26 24.37 28.75
CA MET A 425 18.62 23.19 27.97
C MET A 425 19.72 22.34 28.63
N CYS A 426 20.68 23.00 29.29
CA CYS A 426 21.87 22.35 29.85
C CYS A 426 21.69 21.93 31.31
N LYS A 427 21.13 22.79 32.15
CA LYS A 427 21.01 22.58 33.62
C LYS A 427 19.64 22.83 34.20
N GLY A 428 18.71 23.42 33.43
CA GLY A 428 17.37 23.77 33.88
C GLY A 428 16.32 22.71 33.57
N ALA A 429 15.06 23.15 33.39
CA ALA A 429 13.91 22.27 33.22
C ALA A 429 13.94 21.39 31.97
N ASP A 430 14.56 21.88 30.88
CA ASP A 430 14.62 21.17 29.59
C ASP A 430 15.81 20.20 29.51
N ALA A 431 16.73 20.24 30.49
CA ALA A 431 17.92 19.36 30.53
C ALA A 431 17.54 17.86 30.53
N LYS A 432 16.37 17.52 31.07
CA LYS A 432 15.88 16.13 31.05
C LYS A 432 15.74 15.55 29.64
N PHE A 433 15.50 16.39 28.62
CA PHE A 433 15.34 15.96 27.23
C PHE A 433 16.66 15.94 26.46
N PHE A 434 17.61 16.84 26.79
CA PHE A 434 18.76 17.13 25.93
C PHE A 434 20.10 16.79 26.56
N ASN A 435 20.22 16.87 27.91
CA ASN A 435 21.50 16.72 28.57
C ASN A 435 21.76 15.27 29.01
N GLY A 436 22.83 14.66 28.49
CA GLY A 436 23.30 13.33 28.82
C GLY A 436 23.81 12.56 27.62
N HIS A 437 24.60 11.52 27.87
CA HIS A 437 25.10 10.63 26.84
C HIS A 437 23.98 9.80 26.20
N SER A 438 24.13 9.45 24.92
CA SER A 438 23.21 8.57 24.24
C SER A 438 23.19 7.19 24.90
N ASN A 439 22.00 6.72 25.32
CA ASN A 439 21.84 5.46 26.05
C ASN A 439 20.84 4.50 25.37
N LEU A 440 20.66 4.65 24.05
CA LEU A 440 19.80 3.80 23.27
C LEU A 440 20.41 2.41 23.09
N THR A 441 19.61 1.37 23.26
CA THR A 441 20.02 0.00 22.99
C THR A 441 20.09 -0.24 21.47
N SER A 442 21.21 -0.75 20.99
CA SER A 442 21.34 -1.14 19.59
C SER A 442 20.47 -2.34 19.28
N THR A 443 19.38 -2.11 18.58
CA THR A 443 18.43 -3.14 18.14
C THR A 443 18.00 -2.89 16.69
N ARG A 444 17.55 -3.95 16.03
CA ARG A 444 17.01 -3.82 14.66
C ARG A 444 15.61 -3.22 14.60
N PHE A 445 14.94 -3.08 15.73
CA PHE A 445 13.61 -2.46 15.81
C PHE A 445 13.62 -1.45 16.96
N LEU A 446 13.72 -0.17 16.64
CA LEU A 446 13.78 0.94 17.58
C LEU A 446 12.52 1.80 17.42
N VAL A 447 11.81 2.01 18.52
CA VAL A 447 10.63 2.87 18.56
C VAL A 447 10.91 4.06 19.48
N PHE A 448 10.76 5.27 18.97
CA PHE A 448 10.76 6.48 19.76
C PHE A 448 9.32 6.80 20.17
N GLY A 449 8.98 6.56 21.42
CA GLY A 449 7.74 7.00 22.03
C GLY A 449 7.80 8.49 22.35
N VAL A 450 6.83 9.26 21.84
CA VAL A 450 6.76 10.71 22.05
C VAL A 450 5.38 11.16 22.53
N LYS A 451 4.68 10.30 23.24
CA LYS A 451 3.37 10.63 23.84
C LYS A 451 3.50 11.78 24.83
N GLY A 452 2.62 12.77 24.72
CA GLY A 452 2.72 14.01 25.50
C GLY A 452 3.61 15.08 24.84
N LEU A 453 4.18 14.84 23.66
CA LEU A 453 5.00 15.83 22.95
C LEU A 453 4.24 17.14 22.68
N ASN A 454 2.93 17.08 22.48
CA ASN A 454 2.08 18.27 22.26
C ASN A 454 1.88 19.12 23.53
N GLU A 455 2.16 18.59 24.72
CA GLU A 455 2.09 19.31 26.00
C GLU A 455 3.37 20.11 26.28
N VAL A 456 4.44 19.81 25.55
CA VAL A 456 5.73 20.49 25.68
C VAL A 456 5.72 21.81 24.87
N ALA A 457 6.46 22.81 25.32
CA ALA A 457 6.57 24.09 24.63
C ALA A 457 7.03 23.90 23.15
N ALA A 458 6.48 24.70 22.23
CA ALA A 458 6.65 24.52 20.80
C ALA A 458 8.12 24.50 20.34
N ASN A 459 8.94 25.36 20.91
CA ASN A 459 10.39 25.41 20.61
C ASN A 459 11.13 24.16 21.13
N VAL A 460 10.82 23.69 22.34
CA VAL A 460 11.41 22.46 22.89
C VAL A 460 10.95 21.25 22.08
N ARG A 461 9.66 21.19 21.71
CA ARG A 461 9.12 20.16 20.83
C ARG A 461 9.87 20.09 19.49
N SER A 462 10.03 21.25 18.81
CA SER A 462 10.76 21.33 17.55
C SER A 462 12.20 20.85 17.69
N THR A 463 12.84 21.18 18.79
CA THR A 463 14.22 20.78 19.08
C THR A 463 14.34 19.27 19.34
N ILE A 464 13.40 18.67 20.10
CA ILE A 464 13.33 17.21 20.30
C ILE A 464 13.18 16.50 18.95
N LEU A 465 12.23 16.96 18.13
CA LEU A 465 12.00 16.37 16.80
C LEU A 465 13.24 16.46 15.91
N LEU A 466 13.94 17.61 15.87
CA LEU A 466 15.19 17.74 15.11
C LEU A 466 16.28 16.81 15.61
N ASN A 467 16.41 16.62 16.93
CA ASN A 467 17.38 15.68 17.49
C ASN A 467 17.07 14.23 17.10
N LEU A 468 15.79 13.82 17.19
CA LEU A 468 15.32 12.51 16.71
C LEU A 468 15.58 12.32 15.22
N LEU A 469 15.27 13.34 14.41
CA LEU A 469 15.49 13.31 12.97
C LEU A 469 16.97 13.18 12.62
N SER A 470 17.86 13.83 13.38
CA SER A 470 19.31 13.67 13.19
C SER A 470 19.77 12.23 13.39
N TYR A 471 19.30 11.59 14.45
CA TYR A 471 19.60 10.19 14.73
C TYR A 471 19.04 9.25 13.65
N MET A 472 17.78 9.47 13.25
CA MET A 472 17.13 8.67 12.20
C MET A 472 17.88 8.82 10.86
N THR A 473 18.31 10.05 10.52
CA THR A 473 19.01 10.32 9.26
C THR A 473 20.39 9.70 9.23
N ASP A 474 21.16 9.75 10.33
CA ASP A 474 22.45 9.05 10.44
C ASP A 474 22.29 7.55 10.18
N LYS A 475 21.29 6.91 10.79
CA LYS A 475 20.96 5.49 10.54
C LYS A 475 20.54 5.22 9.08
N LEU A 476 19.74 6.10 8.49
CA LEU A 476 19.26 5.95 7.10
C LEU A 476 20.38 6.09 6.07
N LEU A 477 21.25 7.10 6.24
CA LEU A 477 22.18 7.53 5.19
C LEU A 477 23.60 7.00 5.41
N ILE A 478 23.98 6.68 6.64
CA ILE A 478 25.33 6.21 6.97
C ILE A 478 25.33 4.69 7.19
N GLU A 479 24.51 4.17 8.09
CA GLU A 479 24.42 2.72 8.29
C GLU A 479 23.73 2.03 7.11
N GLY A 480 22.70 2.66 6.55
CA GLY A 480 21.93 2.13 5.42
C GLY A 480 21.04 0.95 5.80
N ASN A 481 20.42 0.33 4.81
CA ASN A 481 19.49 -0.81 4.96
C ASN A 481 18.47 -0.63 6.10
N THR A 482 17.99 0.61 6.25
CA THR A 482 17.13 1.06 7.35
C THR A 482 15.83 1.65 6.80
N VAL A 483 14.73 1.41 7.50
CA VAL A 483 13.45 2.07 7.25
C VAL A 483 13.13 2.98 8.42
N ALA A 484 12.97 4.28 8.14
CA ALA A 484 12.48 5.25 9.10
C ALA A 484 10.98 5.50 8.89
N ALA A 485 10.18 5.26 9.92
CA ALA A 485 8.75 5.50 9.87
C ALA A 485 8.38 6.74 10.70
N LEU A 486 7.69 7.68 10.06
CA LEU A 486 7.18 8.89 10.67
C LEU A 486 5.66 8.78 10.72
N ASP A 487 5.13 8.42 11.90
CA ASP A 487 3.71 8.50 12.16
C ASP A 487 3.33 9.96 12.44
N GLU A 488 2.12 10.35 12.02
CA GLU A 488 1.58 11.69 12.20
C GLU A 488 2.49 12.79 11.63
N LEU A 489 2.74 12.73 10.30
CA LEU A 489 3.64 13.64 9.60
C LEU A 489 3.30 15.13 9.83
N TYR A 490 2.04 15.49 10.14
CA TYR A 490 1.63 16.86 10.41
C TYR A 490 2.39 17.52 11.58
N ILE A 491 2.91 16.74 12.53
CA ILE A 491 3.67 17.25 13.69
C ILE A 491 4.93 18.00 13.25
N TRP A 492 5.51 17.55 12.12
CA TRP A 492 6.73 18.13 11.55
C TRP A 492 6.48 19.44 10.80
N LEU A 493 5.24 19.67 10.32
CA LEU A 493 4.88 20.81 9.49
C LEU A 493 4.97 22.16 10.23
N GLY A 494 4.92 22.13 11.55
CA GLY A 494 5.13 23.32 12.37
C GLY A 494 6.57 23.84 12.36
N ASN A 495 7.52 23.06 11.82
CA ASN A 495 8.94 23.42 11.75
C ASN A 495 9.45 23.31 10.30
N PRO A 496 9.58 24.45 9.56
CA PRO A 496 10.08 24.46 8.18
C PRO A 496 11.45 23.79 8.02
N VAL A 497 12.34 23.94 9.01
CA VAL A 497 13.66 23.31 9.01
C VAL A 497 13.53 21.78 9.00
N ALA A 498 12.68 21.21 9.86
CA ALA A 498 12.45 19.77 9.88
C ALA A 498 11.90 19.23 8.55
N VAL A 499 10.94 19.96 7.93
CA VAL A 499 10.38 19.62 6.61
C VAL A 499 11.47 19.60 5.54
N GLU A 500 12.36 20.58 5.57
CA GLU A 500 13.48 20.66 4.62
C GLU A 500 14.46 19.48 4.79
N TYR A 501 14.80 19.12 6.02
CA TYR A 501 15.63 17.95 6.32
C TYR A 501 14.97 16.64 5.86
N ILE A 502 13.66 16.44 6.14
CA ILE A 502 12.91 15.26 5.68
C ILE A 502 12.92 15.17 4.15
N ARG A 503 12.64 16.28 3.45
CA ARG A 503 12.65 16.34 1.99
C ARG A 503 14.01 15.92 1.41
N ASN A 504 15.10 16.40 2.00
CA ASN A 504 16.44 16.07 1.54
C ASN A 504 16.83 14.62 1.87
N ALA A 505 16.45 14.11 3.04
CA ALA A 505 16.61 12.69 3.36
C ALA A 505 15.87 11.78 2.36
N LEU A 506 14.61 12.08 2.03
CA LEU A 506 13.81 11.33 1.03
C LEU A 506 14.51 11.20 -0.34
N LYS A 507 15.21 12.23 -0.79
CA LYS A 507 15.95 12.21 -2.06
C LYS A 507 17.20 11.30 -1.99
N ARG A 508 17.81 11.13 -0.82
CA ARG A 508 19.11 10.48 -0.65
C ARG A 508 19.04 9.02 -0.19
N VAL A 509 17.98 8.62 0.55
CA VAL A 509 17.84 7.26 1.13
C VAL A 509 17.97 6.12 0.12
N ARG A 510 17.60 6.35 -1.15
CA ARG A 510 17.67 5.34 -2.21
C ARG A 510 19.07 4.79 -2.44
N LYS A 511 20.12 5.63 -2.27
CA LYS A 511 21.53 5.25 -2.48
C LYS A 511 22.03 4.24 -1.44
N LYS A 512 21.38 4.17 -0.28
CA LYS A 512 21.78 3.36 0.87
C LYS A 512 20.87 2.15 1.15
N ASN A 513 20.05 1.78 0.19
CA ASN A 513 19.03 0.72 0.35
C ASN A 513 18.08 0.98 1.55
N SER A 514 17.88 2.24 1.87
CA SER A 514 17.02 2.72 2.95
C SER A 514 15.72 3.28 2.38
N ALA A 515 14.71 3.44 3.24
CA ALA A 515 13.42 4.00 2.87
C ALA A 515 12.83 4.84 3.99
N MET A 516 11.96 5.77 3.63
CA MET A 516 11.12 6.50 4.57
C MET A 516 9.65 6.10 4.36
N LEU A 517 8.99 5.76 5.45
CA LEU A 517 7.56 5.50 5.51
C LEU A 517 6.90 6.66 6.27
N MET A 518 6.03 7.38 5.61
CA MET A 518 5.36 8.56 6.17
C MET A 518 3.86 8.31 6.24
N ALA A 519 3.25 8.57 7.40
CA ALA A 519 1.80 8.51 7.56
C ALA A 519 1.23 9.84 8.03
N SER A 520 0.05 10.21 7.52
CA SER A 520 -0.68 11.41 7.96
C SER A 520 -2.19 11.22 7.90
N GLN A 521 -2.90 11.94 8.78
CA GLN A 521 -4.36 11.91 8.83
C GLN A 521 -4.97 12.99 7.94
N ASN A 522 -4.46 14.20 7.98
CA ASN A 522 -5.02 15.36 7.31
C ASN A 522 -4.15 15.83 6.15
N VAL A 523 -4.71 15.87 4.96
CA VAL A 523 -4.02 16.43 3.79
C VAL A 523 -4.10 17.96 3.79
N GLU A 524 -5.13 18.54 4.39
CA GLU A 524 -5.32 19.99 4.48
C GLU A 524 -4.20 20.72 5.24
N ASP A 525 -3.53 20.05 6.19
CA ASP A 525 -2.40 20.62 6.90
C ASP A 525 -1.20 20.93 6.01
N PHE A 526 -1.11 20.26 4.86
CA PHE A 526 -0.04 20.45 3.87
C PHE A 526 -0.34 21.53 2.85
N ASP A 527 -1.59 21.96 2.72
CA ASP A 527 -2.02 22.95 1.72
C ASP A 527 -2.08 24.38 2.26
N ARG A 528 -1.53 24.62 3.46
CA ARG A 528 -1.47 25.95 4.05
C ARG A 528 -0.57 26.88 3.24
N PRO A 529 -0.96 28.16 3.04
CA PRO A 529 -0.12 29.15 2.39
C PRO A 529 1.27 29.25 3.02
N GLY A 530 2.33 29.15 2.20
CA GLY A 530 3.73 29.16 2.64
C GLY A 530 4.33 27.80 2.98
N VAL A 531 3.51 26.77 3.17
CA VAL A 531 3.98 25.39 3.45
C VAL A 531 3.86 24.51 2.21
N ARG A 532 2.89 24.76 1.35
CA ARG A 532 2.54 23.96 0.17
C ARG A 532 3.72 23.62 -0.74
N GLU A 533 4.54 24.60 -1.10
CA GLU A 533 5.68 24.39 -2.00
C GLU A 533 6.77 23.51 -1.36
N MET A 534 6.95 23.63 -0.04
CA MET A 534 7.92 22.85 0.71
C MET A 534 7.46 21.40 0.90
N THR A 535 6.16 21.18 1.06
CA THR A 535 5.56 19.85 1.34
C THR A 535 5.21 19.07 0.09
N LYS A 536 4.94 19.71 -1.04
CA LYS A 536 4.62 19.06 -2.31
C LYS A 536 5.57 17.89 -2.67
N PRO A 537 6.89 18.00 -2.47
CA PRO A 537 7.81 16.89 -2.72
C PRO A 537 7.57 15.66 -1.82
N LEU A 538 7.01 15.83 -0.60
CA LEU A 538 6.69 14.73 0.30
C LEU A 538 5.60 13.81 -0.28
N PHE A 539 4.73 14.36 -1.15
CA PHE A 539 3.68 13.63 -1.85
C PHE A 539 4.15 13.05 -3.20
N SER A 540 5.04 13.77 -3.90
CA SER A 540 5.45 13.40 -5.25
C SER A 540 6.65 12.45 -5.31
N ILE A 541 7.52 12.46 -4.31
CA ILE A 541 8.71 11.60 -4.28
C ILE A 541 8.40 10.13 -3.99
N PRO A 542 7.47 9.76 -3.04
CA PRO A 542 7.20 8.37 -2.75
C PRO A 542 6.45 7.69 -3.90
N PRO A 543 7.01 6.64 -4.53
CA PRO A 543 6.34 5.90 -5.59
C PRO A 543 5.26 4.96 -5.07
N HIS A 544 5.31 4.60 -3.78
CA HIS A 544 4.31 3.78 -3.12
C HIS A 544 3.40 4.65 -2.26
N GLN A 545 2.14 4.78 -2.66
CA GLN A 545 1.16 5.61 -1.94
C GLN A 545 -0.07 4.77 -1.61
N PHE A 546 -0.44 4.75 -0.34
CA PHE A 546 -1.65 4.10 0.17
C PHE A 546 -2.64 5.18 0.59
N LEU A 547 -3.71 5.33 -0.17
CA LEU A 547 -4.70 6.38 0.01
C LEU A 547 -5.99 5.76 0.55
N PHE A 548 -6.22 5.91 1.85
CA PHE A 548 -7.47 5.58 2.50
C PHE A 548 -8.47 6.73 2.38
N ASN A 549 -9.70 6.53 2.84
CA ASN A 549 -10.66 7.60 2.92
C ASN A 549 -10.13 8.78 3.75
N CYS A 550 -10.10 9.97 3.16
CA CYS A 550 -9.62 11.21 3.79
C CYS A 550 -10.75 12.11 4.32
N GLY A 551 -12.00 11.62 4.34
CA GLY A 551 -13.16 12.37 4.81
C GLY A 551 -13.60 13.50 3.89
N THR A 552 -14.07 14.60 4.49
CA THR A 552 -14.50 15.80 3.75
C THR A 552 -13.31 16.65 3.36
N VAL A 553 -12.62 16.29 2.30
CA VAL A 553 -11.57 17.12 1.69
C VAL A 553 -12.09 17.82 0.44
N ASN A 554 -11.50 18.94 0.05
CA ASN A 554 -11.76 19.55 -1.25
C ASN A 554 -11.32 18.58 -2.36
N LYS A 555 -12.29 17.92 -3.01
CA LYS A 555 -12.06 16.88 -4.04
C LYS A 555 -11.04 17.34 -5.08
N LYS A 556 -11.20 18.54 -5.61
CA LYS A 556 -10.34 19.06 -6.70
C LYS A 556 -8.89 19.24 -6.24
N GLU A 557 -8.68 19.87 -5.10
CA GLU A 557 -7.34 20.11 -4.55
C GLU A 557 -6.64 18.81 -4.20
N PHE A 558 -7.38 17.86 -3.61
CA PHE A 558 -6.86 16.53 -3.28
C PHE A 558 -6.44 15.74 -4.53
N MET A 559 -7.29 15.76 -5.57
CA MET A 559 -6.99 15.10 -6.84
C MET A 559 -5.78 15.73 -7.53
N ASP A 560 -5.71 17.07 -7.55
CA ASP A 560 -4.59 17.80 -8.15
C ASP A 560 -3.27 17.55 -7.40
N LEU A 561 -3.30 17.52 -6.06
CA LEU A 561 -2.12 17.28 -5.23
C LEU A 561 -1.53 15.88 -5.44
N LEU A 562 -2.39 14.86 -5.50
CA LEU A 562 -2.00 13.45 -5.60
C LEU A 562 -2.04 12.91 -7.04
N GLN A 563 -2.40 13.75 -8.01
CA GLN A 563 -2.54 13.39 -9.42
C GLN A 563 -3.47 12.17 -9.60
N LEU A 564 -4.71 12.29 -9.09
CA LEU A 564 -5.73 11.26 -9.17
C LEU A 564 -6.73 11.55 -10.29
N GLU A 565 -7.18 10.48 -10.94
CA GLU A 565 -8.37 10.52 -11.81
C GLU A 565 -9.66 10.44 -10.98
N GLU A 566 -10.78 10.82 -11.59
CA GLU A 566 -12.08 10.76 -10.90
C GLU A 566 -12.49 9.35 -10.50
N SER A 567 -12.18 8.36 -11.32
CA SER A 567 -12.38 6.93 -11.04
C SER A 567 -11.60 6.45 -9.83
N GLU A 568 -10.35 6.92 -9.68
CA GLU A 568 -9.48 6.60 -8.55
C GLU A 568 -9.96 7.26 -7.25
N PHE A 569 -10.42 8.52 -7.34
CA PHE A 569 -11.00 9.21 -6.18
C PHE A 569 -12.27 8.51 -5.68
N ASN A 570 -13.09 7.99 -6.57
CA ASN A 570 -14.32 7.28 -6.20
C ASN A 570 -14.06 6.01 -5.37
N ILE A 571 -12.91 5.35 -5.53
CA ILE A 571 -12.51 4.18 -4.71
C ILE A 571 -12.39 4.58 -3.24
N ILE A 572 -11.76 5.74 -2.98
CA ILE A 572 -11.48 6.20 -1.61
C ILE A 572 -12.58 7.09 -1.02
N GLN A 573 -13.60 7.44 -1.80
CA GLN A 573 -14.69 8.31 -1.35
C GLN A 573 -15.57 7.66 -0.28
N ALA A 574 -15.83 6.36 -0.41
CA ALA A 574 -16.60 5.61 0.58
C ALA A 574 -15.68 5.09 1.70
N PRO A 575 -16.01 5.33 2.99
CA PRO A 575 -15.19 4.85 4.09
C PRO A 575 -15.41 3.36 4.32
N HIS A 576 -14.49 2.54 3.88
CA HIS A 576 -14.42 1.11 4.21
C HIS A 576 -13.12 0.83 4.99
N LYS A 577 -13.26 0.32 6.20
CA LYS A 577 -12.10 0.04 7.06
C LYS A 577 -11.17 -0.99 6.41
N GLY A 578 -9.91 -0.60 6.23
CA GLY A 578 -8.88 -1.43 5.62
C GLY A 578 -8.82 -1.37 4.10
N GLU A 579 -9.76 -0.69 3.42
CA GLU A 579 -9.73 -0.49 1.97
C GLU A 579 -9.02 0.82 1.62
N CYS A 580 -8.15 0.77 0.62
CA CYS A 580 -7.42 1.93 0.12
C CYS A 580 -7.08 1.80 -1.36
N LEU A 581 -6.88 2.92 -2.01
CA LEU A 581 -6.22 2.95 -3.31
C LEU A 581 -4.71 2.83 -3.09
N TYR A 582 -4.11 1.77 -3.58
CA TYR A 582 -2.66 1.62 -3.61
C TYR A 582 -2.10 2.03 -4.97
N LYS A 583 -1.30 3.10 -4.98
CA LYS A 583 -0.53 3.56 -6.13
C LYS A 583 0.88 3.01 -6.02
N CYS A 584 1.34 2.33 -7.06
CA CYS A 584 2.68 1.76 -7.16
C CYS A 584 3.31 2.22 -8.48
N GLY A 585 3.97 3.37 -8.46
CA GLY A 585 4.36 4.05 -9.70
C GLY A 585 3.15 4.37 -10.57
N ASN A 586 3.11 3.84 -11.79
CA ASN A 586 1.98 3.97 -12.71
C ASN A 586 0.86 2.96 -12.47
N GLU A 587 1.10 1.92 -11.67
CA GLU A 587 0.10 0.89 -11.36
C GLU A 587 -0.87 1.35 -10.27
N ARG A 588 -2.12 0.88 -10.33
CA ARG A 588 -3.21 1.22 -9.40
C ARG A 588 -3.93 -0.04 -8.95
N TYR A 589 -4.15 -0.16 -7.66
CA TYR A 589 -4.82 -1.31 -7.04
C TYR A 589 -5.86 -0.85 -6.03
N ASP A 590 -7.05 -1.40 -6.12
CA ASP A 590 -8.07 -1.30 -5.09
C ASP A 590 -7.75 -2.38 -4.04
N LEU A 591 -7.12 -1.96 -2.94
CA LEU A 591 -6.49 -2.84 -1.96
C LEU A 591 -7.31 -2.94 -0.68
N LEU A 592 -7.71 -4.14 -0.33
CA LEU A 592 -8.13 -4.50 1.02
C LEU A 592 -6.91 -5.00 1.80
N VAL A 593 -6.44 -4.20 2.75
CA VAL A 593 -5.28 -4.52 3.58
C VAL A 593 -5.61 -5.68 4.52
N THR A 594 -4.88 -6.76 4.38
CA THR A 594 -5.00 -7.93 5.26
C THR A 594 -3.62 -8.46 5.62
N ALA A 595 -3.48 -9.04 6.80
CA ALA A 595 -2.22 -9.61 7.26
C ALA A 595 -2.36 -11.11 7.53
N PRO A 596 -1.26 -11.87 7.40
CA PRO A 596 -1.26 -13.25 7.87
C PRO A 596 -1.54 -13.34 9.38
N PRO A 597 -2.30 -14.34 9.87
CA PRO A 597 -2.72 -14.43 11.27
C PRO A 597 -1.57 -14.41 12.29
N TYR A 598 -0.38 -14.90 11.91
CA TYR A 598 0.78 -14.85 12.79
C TYR A 598 1.32 -13.42 12.99
N LYS A 599 1.23 -12.54 11.97
CA LYS A 599 1.62 -11.14 12.09
C LYS A 599 0.60 -10.34 12.89
N GLU A 600 -0.70 -10.59 12.70
CA GLU A 600 -1.74 -9.94 13.49
C GLU A 600 -1.56 -10.15 14.99
N LYS A 601 -1.12 -11.34 15.40
CA LYS A 601 -0.81 -11.64 16.81
C LYS A 601 0.33 -10.78 17.37
N LEU A 602 1.25 -10.32 16.52
CA LEU A 602 2.38 -9.47 16.91
C LEU A 602 1.99 -7.98 17.00
N PHE A 603 0.91 -7.56 16.34
CA PHE A 603 0.49 -6.15 16.31
C PHE A 603 0.05 -5.60 17.68
N GLY A 604 -0.33 -6.49 18.60
CA GLY A 604 -0.88 -6.11 19.89
C GLY A 604 -2.34 -5.64 19.79
N LYS A 605 -2.86 -5.08 20.87
CA LYS A 605 -4.26 -4.63 20.99
C LYS A 605 -4.45 -3.17 20.59
N ALA A 606 -3.41 -2.37 20.68
CA ALA A 606 -3.45 -0.95 20.35
C ALA A 606 -3.46 -0.75 18.81
N GLY A 607 -4.18 0.27 18.33
CA GLY A 607 -4.26 0.61 16.89
C GLY A 607 -5.33 -0.14 16.12
N GLY A 608 -6.34 -0.65 16.79
CA GLY A 608 -7.63 -1.10 16.27
C GLY A 608 -7.58 -2.38 15.43
N LYS A 609 -8.52 -3.27 15.74
CA LYS A 609 -8.98 -4.34 14.84
C LYS A 609 -9.97 -3.78 13.84
#